data_1b19e92656c3e993b90c2b6bfe377774
#
_entry.id   1b19e92656c3e993b90c2b6bfe377774
#
_cell.length_a   1.000
_cell.length_b   1.000
_cell.length_c   1.000
_cell.angle_alpha   90.00
_cell.angle_beta   90.00
_cell.angle_gamma   90.00
#
_symmetry.space_group_name_H-M   'P 1'
#
loop_
_entity.id
_entity.type
_entity.pdbx_description
1 polymer ?
#
loop_
_entity_poly.entity_id
_entity_poly.type
_entity_poly.pdbx_seq_one_letter_code
_entity_poly.pdbx_strand_id
1 'polypeptide(L)' 'MPYILIQITKENASQQQKQQLIQEATELVVRVLDKDPATTFVVIDEVDTDNWGVAGESVTALRQKQAKSTVHQVE' A
#
# COMPACT_ATOMS: atom_id res chain seq x y z
N MET A 1 -7.40 20.36 6.20
CA MET A 1 -6.59 19.86 5.09
C MET A 1 -6.22 18.42 5.30
N PRO A 2 -7.02 17.49 4.81
CA PRO A 2 -6.73 16.05 5.07
C PRO A 2 -5.52 15.56 4.30
N TYR A 3 -4.81 14.63 4.90
CA TYR A 3 -3.66 13.97 4.29
C TYR A 3 -3.79 12.48 4.56
N ILE A 4 -3.69 11.68 3.50
CA ILE A 4 -3.79 10.23 3.59
C ILE A 4 -2.51 9.64 3.03
N LEU A 5 -1.88 8.78 3.80
CA LEU A 5 -0.72 8.03 3.32
C LEU A 5 -1.13 6.57 3.14
N ILE A 6 -0.95 6.07 1.93
CA ILE A 6 -1.14 4.65 1.63
C ILE A 6 0.25 4.06 1.44
N GLN A 7 0.68 3.28 2.41
CA GLN A 7 2.01 2.68 2.37
C GLN A 7 1.86 1.20 2.07
N ILE A 8 2.52 0.76 1.02
CA ILE A 8 2.41 -0.63 0.56
C ILE A 8 3.79 -1.17 0.25
N THR A 9 3.92 -2.49 0.28
CA THR A 9 5.13 -3.11 -0.22
C THR A 9 5.20 -2.92 -1.74
N LYS A 10 6.42 -2.79 -2.26
CA LYS A 10 6.61 -2.56 -3.69
C LYS A 10 6.37 -3.85 -4.45
N GLU A 11 5.25 -3.91 -5.14
CA GLU A 11 4.82 -5.12 -5.85
C GLU A 11 4.28 -4.81 -7.23
N ASN A 12 4.84 -3.79 -7.87
CA ASN A 12 4.52 -3.46 -9.26
C ASN A 12 3.08 -2.98 -9.45
N ALA A 13 2.57 -2.22 -8.49
CA ALA A 13 1.28 -1.57 -8.69
C ALA A 13 1.38 -0.64 -9.90
N SER A 14 0.39 -0.68 -10.78
CA SER A 14 0.40 0.13 -11.99
C SER A 14 0.07 1.59 -11.67
N GLN A 15 0.43 2.47 -12.60
CA GLN A 15 0.05 3.87 -12.49
C GLN A 15 -1.46 4.02 -12.39
N GLN A 16 -2.20 3.21 -13.13
CA GLN A 16 -3.65 3.24 -13.13
C GLN A 16 -4.22 2.82 -11.77
N GLN A 17 -3.65 1.78 -11.18
CA GLN A 17 -4.07 1.34 -9.84
C GLN A 17 -3.80 2.41 -8.80
N LYS A 18 -2.65 3.07 -8.88
CA LYS A 18 -2.32 4.15 -7.95
C LYS A 18 -3.26 5.32 -8.12
N GLN A 19 -3.61 5.67 -9.37
CA GLN A 19 -4.56 6.74 -9.64
C GLN A 19 -5.92 6.41 -9.02
N GLN A 20 -6.35 5.16 -9.12
CA GLN A 20 -7.62 4.73 -8.54
C GLN A 20 -7.60 4.83 -7.02
N LEU A 21 -6.49 4.41 -6.39
CA LEU A 21 -6.34 4.52 -4.95
C LEU A 21 -6.42 5.98 -4.50
N ILE A 22 -5.73 6.86 -5.21
CA ILE A 22 -5.74 8.29 -4.89
C ILE A 22 -7.14 8.86 -5.02
N GLN A 23 -7.83 8.53 -6.10
CA GLN A 23 -9.17 9.02 -6.34
C GLN A 23 -10.15 8.53 -5.27
N GLU A 24 -10.13 7.25 -4.98
CA GLU A 24 -11.11 6.68 -4.05
C GLU A 24 -10.82 7.10 -2.61
N ALA A 25 -9.54 7.24 -2.24
CA ALA A 25 -9.20 7.75 -0.91
C ALA A 25 -9.68 9.19 -0.74
N THR A 26 -9.53 10.00 -1.78
CA THR A 26 -10.02 11.37 -1.77
C THR A 26 -11.55 11.38 -1.60
N GLU A 27 -12.24 10.56 -2.37
CA GLU A 27 -13.70 10.48 -2.32
C GLU A 27 -14.18 10.06 -0.93
N LEU A 28 -13.44 9.19 -0.28
CA LEU A 28 -13.78 8.72 1.06
C LEU A 28 -13.84 9.88 2.07
N VAL A 29 -12.78 10.69 2.14
CA VAL A 29 -12.77 11.79 3.10
C VAL A 29 -13.71 12.92 2.72
N VAL A 30 -13.93 13.13 1.43
CA VAL A 30 -14.91 14.11 0.97
C VAL A 30 -16.31 13.68 1.42
N ARG A 31 -16.64 12.42 1.23
CA ARG A 31 -17.97 11.92 1.57
C ARG A 31 -18.20 11.85 3.07
N VAL A 32 -17.21 11.35 3.81
CA VAL A 32 -17.40 11.08 5.25
C VAL A 32 -17.20 12.33 6.09
N LEU A 33 -16.23 13.18 5.73
CA LEU A 33 -15.84 14.32 6.54
C LEU A 33 -16.24 15.66 5.91
N ASP A 34 -16.89 15.63 4.76
CA ASP A 34 -17.32 16.83 4.05
C ASP A 34 -16.13 17.78 3.80
N LYS A 35 -15.04 17.20 3.28
CA LYS A 35 -13.85 17.97 3.00
C LYS A 35 -13.78 18.37 1.54
N ASP A 36 -13.03 19.43 1.27
CA ASP A 36 -12.82 19.92 -0.08
C ASP A 36 -11.78 19.03 -0.79
N PRO A 37 -12.13 18.41 -1.91
CA PRO A 37 -11.16 17.60 -2.64
C PRO A 37 -9.93 18.38 -3.10
N ALA A 38 -10.08 19.69 -3.34
CA ALA A 38 -8.97 20.51 -3.80
C ALA A 38 -7.87 20.65 -2.75
N THR A 39 -8.17 20.39 -1.49
CA THR A 39 -7.19 20.46 -0.41
C THR A 39 -6.98 19.12 0.30
N THR A 40 -7.39 18.03 -0.34
CA THR A 40 -7.20 16.68 0.18
C THR A 40 -5.98 16.08 -0.51
N PHE A 41 -5.02 15.62 0.29
CA PHE A 41 -3.76 15.09 -0.22
C PHE A 41 -3.68 13.60 0.02
N VAL A 42 -3.27 12.84 -1.00
CA VAL A 42 -3.06 11.40 -0.90
C VAL A 42 -1.67 11.10 -1.45
N VAL A 43 -0.90 10.38 -0.67
CA VAL A 43 0.45 9.96 -1.08
C VAL A 43 0.51 8.45 -1.03
N ILE A 44 1.06 7.84 -2.08
CA ILE A 44 1.31 6.41 -2.11
C ILE A 44 2.81 6.21 -1.97
N ASP A 45 3.19 5.45 -0.95
CA ASP A 45 4.58 5.17 -0.66
C ASP A 45 4.82 3.68 -0.84
N GLU A 46 5.66 3.35 -1.83
CA GLU A 46 6.02 1.96 -2.09
C GLU A 46 7.33 1.65 -1.39
N VAL A 47 7.30 0.69 -0.49
CA VAL A 47 8.45 0.31 0.32
C VAL A 47 9.00 -1.02 -0.19
N ASP A 48 10.30 -1.07 -0.44
CA ASP A 48 10.95 -2.32 -0.84
C ASP A 48 10.69 -3.39 0.20
N THR A 49 10.52 -4.62 -0.26
CA THR A 49 10.28 -5.75 0.65
C THR A 49 11.48 -5.99 1.57
N ASP A 50 12.67 -5.54 1.20
CA ASP A 50 13.83 -5.55 2.09
C ASP A 50 13.67 -4.63 3.28
N ASN A 51 12.82 -3.61 3.15
CA ASN A 51 12.64 -2.58 4.16
C ASN A 51 11.35 -2.74 4.95
N TRP A 52 10.62 -3.80 4.72
CA TRP A 52 9.35 -4.06 5.41
C TRP A 52 9.50 -5.29 6.28
N GLY A 53 9.42 -5.09 7.59
CA GLY A 53 9.63 -6.16 8.55
C GLY A 53 8.34 -6.64 9.17
N VAL A 54 8.22 -7.95 9.30
CA VAL A 54 7.10 -8.59 10.01
C VAL A 54 7.69 -9.62 10.95
N ALA A 55 7.38 -9.51 12.21
CA ALA A 55 7.85 -10.46 13.23
C ALA A 55 9.37 -10.63 13.23
N GLY A 56 10.08 -9.52 12.98
CA GLY A 56 11.53 -9.50 13.01
C GLY A 56 12.23 -9.92 11.73
N GLU A 57 11.48 -10.24 10.68
CA GLU A 57 12.07 -10.62 9.39
C GLU A 57 11.54 -9.72 8.29
N SER A 58 12.39 -9.49 7.28
CA SER A 58 11.95 -8.74 6.13
C SER A 58 10.96 -9.56 5.31
N VAL A 59 10.07 -8.87 4.58
CA VAL A 59 9.15 -9.53 3.67
C VAL A 59 9.91 -10.31 2.60
N THR A 60 11.06 -9.77 2.16
CA THR A 60 11.92 -10.49 1.21
C THR A 60 12.30 -11.86 1.75
N ALA A 61 12.78 -11.91 3.01
CA ALA A 61 13.18 -13.17 3.63
C ALA A 61 11.99 -14.12 3.80
N LEU A 62 10.84 -13.58 4.21
CA LEU A 62 9.64 -14.40 4.38
C LEU A 62 9.19 -15.02 3.08
N ARG A 63 9.23 -14.27 1.98
CA ARG A 63 8.82 -14.78 0.68
C ARG A 63 9.80 -15.82 0.15
N GLN A 64 11.08 -15.66 0.44
CA GLN A 64 12.07 -16.68 0.08
C GLN A 64 11.82 -17.99 0.82
N LYS A 65 11.46 -17.91 2.08
CA LYS A 65 11.09 -19.11 2.85
C LYS A 65 9.86 -19.77 2.29
N GLN A 66 8.85 -18.99 1.93
CA GLN A 66 7.63 -19.53 1.34
C GLN A 66 7.91 -20.20 0.00
N ALA A 67 8.77 -19.59 -0.81
CA ALA A 67 9.13 -20.17 -2.09
C ALA A 67 9.85 -21.51 -1.93
N LYS A 68 10.67 -21.63 -0.88
CA LYS A 68 11.41 -22.86 -0.63
C LYS A 68 10.57 -23.95 0.01
N SER A 69 9.53 -23.57 0.71
CA SER A 69 8.75 -24.53 1.48
C SER A 69 7.93 -25.45 0.61
N THR A 70 7.65 -25.08 -0.61
CA THR A 70 6.90 -25.85 -1.59
C THR A 70 5.47 -26.14 -1.18
N VAL A 71 5.13 -25.76 -0.03
CA VAL A 71 3.81 -26.06 0.41
C VAL A 71 2.92 -24.97 -0.01
N HIS A 72 2.41 -24.66 -0.23
CA HIS A 72 1.69 -23.82 -0.57
C HIS A 72 1.21 -22.81 0.04
N GLN A 73 1.05 -22.32 0.01
CA GLN A 73 0.78 -21.52 0.37
C GLN A 73 -0.03 -20.83 0.44
N VAL A 74 -0.35 -20.32 0.73
CA VAL A 74 -1.02 -19.74 0.93
C VAL A 74 -1.39 -18.67 0.81
N GLU A 75 -1.74 -17.93 0.59
CA GLU A 75 -2.02 -17.00 0.59
C GLU A 75 -2.37 -16.43 0.56
#